data_b185bfd852382f214eb0f78d7a36e70a
#
_entry.id   b185bfd852382f214eb0f78d7a36e70a
#
_cell.length_a   1.000
_cell.length_b   1.000
_cell.length_c   1.000
_cell.angle_alpha   90.00
_cell.angle_beta   90.00
_cell.angle_gamma   90.00
#
_symmetry.space_group_name_H-M   'P 1'
#
loop_
_entity.id
_entity.type
_entity.pdbx_description
1 polymer ?
#
loop_
_entity_poly.entity_id
_entity_poly.type
_entity_poly.pdbx_seq_one_letter_code
_entity_poly.pdbx_strand_id
1 'polypeptide(L)'
;MTEEKTIRSDGRTPEEMRPVSFTRGFTRHAEGSVLVRMGETVVLCTASVTAGVPRFLEGKGEGWVTAEYGLLPRSTGTRCDREAAKGKQTGRTQEIQRLIGRSLRAVVDRKRLGNFTIHLDCDVLQADGGTRCASITGAWVALRDAVNWMLEKGLIAKDPITAQVSAVAVGMVDGEVRVDLNYIEDSTSDTDMNVVMTSKE
;
A
#
# COMPACT_ATOMS: atom_id res chain seq x y z
N MET A 1 -24.55 11.97 -31.15
CA MET A 1 -23.30 11.25 -31.43
C MET A 1 -23.02 10.43 -30.17
N THR A 2 -23.26 9.13 -30.23
CA THR A 2 -22.86 8.20 -29.14
C THR A 2 -21.34 8.12 -29.21
N GLU A 3 -20.64 8.64 -28.18
CA GLU A 3 -19.22 8.38 -28.01
C GLU A 3 -19.03 6.86 -27.96
N GLU A 4 -18.39 6.30 -28.97
CA GLU A 4 -17.91 4.90 -28.90
C GLU A 4 -16.95 4.83 -27.72
N LYS A 5 -17.37 4.19 -26.64
CA LYS A 5 -16.49 3.98 -25.49
C LYS A 5 -15.31 3.13 -25.94
N THR A 6 -14.12 3.68 -25.83
CA THR A 6 -12.88 2.94 -26.07
C THR A 6 -12.81 1.78 -25.09
N ILE A 7 -12.63 0.56 -25.57
CA ILE A 7 -12.47 -0.63 -24.73
C ILE A 7 -10.98 -0.94 -24.64
N ARG A 8 -10.47 -1.03 -23.41
CA ARG A 8 -9.08 -1.38 -23.10
C ARG A 8 -8.77 -2.82 -23.51
N SER A 9 -7.48 -3.16 -23.65
CA SER A 9 -7.04 -4.49 -24.07
C SER A 9 -7.55 -5.65 -23.19
N ASP A 10 -7.88 -5.35 -21.92
CA ASP A 10 -8.45 -6.31 -20.97
C ASP A 10 -9.98 -6.25 -20.86
N GLY A 11 -10.63 -5.50 -21.74
CA GLY A 11 -12.10 -5.39 -21.84
C GLY A 11 -12.74 -4.35 -20.92
N ARG A 12 -11.96 -3.61 -20.12
CA ARG A 12 -12.46 -2.54 -19.24
C ARG A 12 -12.72 -1.24 -20.01
N THR A 13 -13.61 -0.41 -19.45
CA THR A 13 -13.72 1.00 -19.86
C THR A 13 -12.59 1.83 -19.21
N PRO A 14 -12.30 3.05 -19.72
CA PRO A 14 -11.23 3.90 -19.17
C PRO A 14 -11.34 4.16 -17.66
N GLU A 15 -12.55 4.30 -17.13
CA GLU A 15 -12.81 4.60 -15.71
C GLU A 15 -12.91 3.34 -14.84
N GLU A 16 -12.92 2.15 -15.44
CA GLU A 16 -13.16 0.91 -14.70
C GLU A 16 -11.89 0.39 -14.06
N MET A 17 -11.99 0.05 -12.76
CA MET A 17 -10.92 -0.59 -12.01
C MET A 17 -10.92 -2.10 -12.23
N ARG A 18 -9.75 -2.74 -12.10
CA ARG A 18 -9.63 -4.19 -11.97
C ARG A 18 -10.33 -4.65 -10.68
N PRO A 19 -10.79 -5.90 -10.60
CA PRO A 19 -11.34 -6.48 -9.38
C PRO A 19 -10.35 -6.33 -8.22
N VAL A 20 -10.84 -5.86 -7.07
CA VAL A 20 -10.06 -5.71 -5.83
C VAL A 20 -10.55 -6.69 -4.79
N SER A 21 -9.64 -7.42 -4.17
CA SER A 21 -9.97 -8.34 -3.08
C SER A 21 -8.92 -8.32 -1.97
N PHE A 22 -9.36 -8.66 -0.75
CA PHE A 22 -8.54 -8.73 0.44
C PHE A 22 -8.75 -10.06 1.15
N THR A 23 -7.66 -10.82 1.37
CA THR A 23 -7.67 -11.99 2.24
C THR A 23 -6.98 -11.60 3.55
N ARG A 24 -7.80 -11.31 4.59
CA ARG A 24 -7.31 -10.92 5.93
C ARG A 24 -6.87 -12.15 6.72
N GLY A 25 -5.96 -11.95 7.67
CA GLY A 25 -5.41 -13.05 8.47
C GLY A 25 -4.62 -14.05 7.63
N PHE A 26 -3.98 -13.60 6.56
CA PHE A 26 -3.28 -14.46 5.61
C PHE A 26 -2.08 -15.18 6.23
N THR A 27 -1.33 -14.50 7.10
CA THR A 27 -0.26 -15.10 7.91
C THR A 27 -0.62 -15.00 9.40
N ARG A 28 -0.10 -15.91 10.23
CA ARG A 28 -0.55 -16.06 11.63
C ARG A 28 0.24 -15.26 12.65
N HIS A 29 1.42 -14.72 12.30
CA HIS A 29 2.34 -14.15 13.29
C HIS A 29 2.20 -12.64 13.45
N ALA A 30 1.92 -11.93 12.36
CA ALA A 30 1.72 -10.48 12.40
C ALA A 30 0.36 -10.12 13.00
N GLU A 31 0.27 -9.02 13.74
CA GLU A 31 -0.97 -8.51 14.35
C GLU A 31 -2.00 -8.08 13.30
N GLY A 32 -1.53 -7.63 12.12
CA GLY A 32 -2.34 -7.47 10.93
C GLY A 32 -1.69 -8.17 9.74
N SER A 33 -2.47 -8.88 8.92
CA SER A 33 -1.93 -9.60 7.76
C SER A 33 -2.98 -9.71 6.67
N VAL A 34 -2.65 -9.20 5.49
CA VAL A 34 -3.59 -9.08 4.36
C VAL A 34 -2.88 -9.43 3.06
N LEU A 35 -3.45 -10.34 2.29
CA LEU A 35 -3.12 -10.49 0.88
C LEU A 35 -4.09 -9.63 0.06
N VAL A 36 -3.61 -8.55 -0.55
CA VAL A 36 -4.39 -7.71 -1.45
C VAL A 36 -4.14 -8.13 -2.90
N ARG A 37 -5.22 -8.15 -3.67
CA ARG A 37 -5.20 -8.33 -5.12
C ARG A 37 -5.90 -7.16 -5.79
N MET A 38 -5.27 -6.61 -6.82
CA MET A 38 -5.86 -5.65 -7.76
C MET A 38 -5.59 -6.20 -9.17
N GLY A 39 -6.59 -6.92 -9.73
CA GLY A 39 -6.36 -7.75 -10.91
C GLY A 39 -5.25 -8.76 -10.65
N GLU A 40 -4.24 -8.77 -11.54
CA GLU A 40 -3.07 -9.64 -11.42
C GLU A 40 -1.98 -9.11 -10.49
N THR A 41 -2.07 -7.88 -10.00
CA THR A 41 -1.16 -7.38 -8.97
C THR A 41 -1.51 -7.97 -7.61
N VAL A 42 -0.53 -8.62 -6.97
CA VAL A 42 -0.70 -9.31 -5.68
C VAL A 42 0.38 -8.85 -4.71
N VAL A 43 -0.04 -8.34 -3.55
CA VAL A 43 0.87 -7.85 -2.50
C VAL A 43 0.47 -8.46 -1.16
N LEU A 44 1.45 -9.01 -0.44
CA LEU A 44 1.31 -9.36 0.97
C LEU A 44 1.66 -8.13 1.81
N CYS A 45 0.72 -7.70 2.64
CA CYS A 45 0.91 -6.59 3.58
C CYS A 45 0.80 -7.13 5.00
N THR A 46 1.83 -6.97 5.82
CA THR A 46 1.80 -7.31 7.24
C THR A 46 2.01 -6.08 8.10
N ALA A 47 1.41 -6.07 9.29
CA ALA A 47 1.56 -5.01 10.29
C ALA A 47 2.03 -5.64 11.60
N SER A 48 3.22 -5.25 12.03
CA SER A 48 3.85 -5.72 13.28
C SER A 48 3.86 -4.61 14.31
N VAL A 49 3.37 -4.89 15.52
CA VAL A 49 3.31 -3.94 16.64
C VAL A 49 4.51 -4.13 17.55
N THR A 50 5.28 -3.07 17.78
CA THR A 50 6.41 -3.08 18.72
C THR A 50 6.26 -1.99 19.75
N ALA A 51 6.59 -2.29 21.01
CA ALA A 51 6.67 -1.28 22.07
C ALA A 51 7.89 -0.38 21.86
N GLY A 52 7.70 0.92 22.10
CA GLY A 52 8.72 1.94 21.89
C GLY A 52 8.58 2.68 20.57
N VAL A 53 9.34 3.75 20.45
CA VAL A 53 9.36 4.65 19.29
C VAL A 53 10.80 4.95 18.87
N PRO A 54 11.02 5.35 17.61
CA PRO A 54 12.33 5.81 17.17
C PRO A 54 12.88 6.96 18.03
N ARG A 55 14.21 7.07 18.17
CA ARG A 55 14.90 8.09 19.00
C ARG A 55 14.39 9.52 18.80
N PHE A 56 14.07 9.89 17.56
CA PHE A 56 13.58 11.24 17.25
C PHE A 56 12.17 11.54 17.83
N LEU A 57 11.46 10.54 18.35
CA LEU A 57 10.15 10.64 19.01
C LEU A 57 10.20 10.37 20.52
N GLU A 58 11.34 9.94 21.05
CA GLU A 58 11.48 9.70 22.49
C GLU A 58 11.05 10.93 23.31
N GLY A 59 10.22 10.72 24.31
CA GLY A 59 9.70 11.78 25.20
C GLY A 59 8.60 12.66 24.59
N LYS A 60 8.20 12.46 23.33
CA LYS A 60 7.14 13.27 22.69
C LYS A 60 5.72 12.77 22.92
N GLY A 61 5.56 11.56 23.45
CA GLY A 61 4.24 10.97 23.69
C GLY A 61 3.48 10.63 22.40
N GLU A 62 4.20 10.39 21.30
CA GLU A 62 3.64 10.08 19.99
C GLU A 62 4.19 8.76 19.47
N GLY A 63 3.31 7.90 18.98
CA GLY A 63 3.68 6.67 18.29
C GLY A 63 4.14 6.90 16.86
N TRP A 64 4.55 5.82 16.22
CA TRP A 64 5.05 5.86 14.85
C TRP A 64 4.44 4.77 13.98
N VAL A 65 4.25 5.08 12.71
CA VAL A 65 3.91 4.14 11.66
C VAL A 65 4.95 4.27 10.56
N THR A 66 5.58 3.17 10.21
CA THR A 66 6.59 3.11 9.15
C THR A 66 6.27 1.98 8.19
N ALA A 67 6.86 2.02 7.00
CA ALA A 67 6.62 0.98 6.01
C ALA A 67 7.91 0.58 5.30
N GLU A 68 7.99 -0.70 4.97
CA GLU A 68 8.96 -1.27 4.05
C GLU A 68 8.24 -1.83 2.82
N TYR A 69 8.97 -1.93 1.72
CA TYR A 69 8.44 -2.39 0.44
C TYR A 69 9.50 -3.18 -0.30
N GLY A 70 9.11 -4.26 -0.94
CA GLY A 70 10.00 -5.04 -1.78
C GLY A 70 9.28 -5.83 -2.86
N LEU A 71 10.04 -6.12 -3.92
CA LEU A 71 9.62 -7.02 -4.99
C LEU A 71 10.27 -8.39 -4.77
N LEU A 72 9.48 -9.47 -4.80
CA LEU A 72 10.05 -10.80 -4.91
C LEU A 72 10.75 -10.96 -6.27
N PRO A 73 11.84 -11.76 -6.36
CA PRO A 73 12.61 -11.89 -7.59
C PRO A 73 11.81 -12.25 -8.85
N ARG A 74 10.73 -13.01 -8.70
CA ARG A 74 9.84 -13.41 -9.81
C ARG A 74 8.45 -12.80 -9.70
N SER A 75 8.33 -11.66 -9.04
CA SER A 75 7.10 -10.87 -9.08
C SER A 75 6.86 -10.21 -10.45
N THR A 76 7.88 -10.08 -11.27
CA THR A 76 7.87 -9.49 -12.61
C THR A 76 8.13 -10.54 -13.70
N GLY A 77 7.85 -10.22 -14.95
CA GLY A 77 8.05 -11.11 -16.10
C GLY A 77 9.48 -11.65 -16.25
N THR A 78 10.48 -10.83 -15.91
CA THR A 78 11.88 -11.24 -15.80
C THR A 78 12.31 -11.25 -14.34
N ARG A 79 13.29 -12.11 -13.99
CA ARG A 79 13.81 -12.14 -12.62
C ARG A 79 14.54 -10.84 -12.29
N CYS A 80 14.13 -10.18 -11.21
CA CYS A 80 14.91 -9.10 -10.58
C CYS A 80 15.77 -9.66 -9.43
N ASP A 81 16.91 -9.00 -9.17
CA ASP A 81 17.78 -9.40 -8.05
C ASP A 81 17.19 -8.97 -6.72
N ARG A 82 17.46 -9.74 -5.66
CA ARG A 82 17.14 -9.31 -4.30
C ARG A 82 18.04 -8.14 -3.90
N GLU A 83 17.44 -7.04 -3.48
CA GLU A 83 18.18 -5.85 -3.01
C GLU A 83 19.07 -6.17 -1.81
N ALA A 84 18.64 -7.05 -0.91
CA ALA A 84 19.43 -7.52 0.22
C ALA A 84 20.75 -8.18 -0.21
N ALA A 85 20.79 -8.87 -1.35
CA ALA A 85 22.01 -9.46 -1.89
C ALA A 85 22.98 -8.42 -2.44
N LYS A 86 22.49 -7.23 -2.80
CA LYS A 86 23.31 -6.09 -3.26
C LYS A 86 23.75 -5.18 -2.10
N GLY A 87 23.30 -5.45 -0.88
CA GLY A 87 23.65 -4.69 0.33
C GLY A 87 23.05 -3.30 0.43
N LYS A 88 22.18 -2.90 -0.50
CA LYS A 88 21.47 -1.60 -0.47
C LYS A 88 20.14 -1.67 -1.21
N GLN A 89 19.18 -0.88 -0.73
CA GLN A 89 17.92 -0.65 -1.43
C GLN A 89 18.09 0.37 -2.56
N THR A 90 17.29 0.24 -3.61
CA THR A 90 17.23 1.23 -4.69
C THR A 90 16.50 2.50 -4.23
N GLY A 91 16.74 3.61 -4.93
CA GLY A 91 16.02 4.86 -4.67
C GLY A 91 14.51 4.72 -4.88
N ARG A 92 14.09 3.86 -5.84
CA ARG A 92 12.69 3.53 -6.08
C ARG A 92 12.05 2.83 -4.87
N THR A 93 12.70 1.84 -4.32
CA THR A 93 12.22 1.12 -3.12
C THR A 93 12.07 2.08 -1.94
N GLN A 94 13.09 2.91 -1.68
CA GLN A 94 13.04 3.92 -0.61
C GLN A 94 11.94 4.97 -0.83
N GLU A 95 11.72 5.42 -2.04
CA GLU A 95 10.63 6.35 -2.39
C GLU A 95 9.28 5.73 -2.06
N ILE A 96 9.04 4.48 -2.48
CA ILE A 96 7.77 3.77 -2.25
C ILE A 96 7.52 3.54 -0.75
N GLN A 97 8.51 3.12 0.00
CA GLN A 97 8.43 2.98 1.46
C GLN A 97 7.98 4.29 2.12
N ARG A 98 8.58 5.41 1.71
CA ARG A 98 8.23 6.73 2.23
C ARG A 98 6.82 7.16 1.85
N LEU A 99 6.38 6.84 0.64
CA LEU A 99 5.02 7.11 0.16
C LEU A 99 3.99 6.33 0.98
N ILE A 100 4.16 5.02 1.15
CA ILE A 100 3.27 4.17 1.96
C ILE A 100 3.21 4.70 3.40
N GLY A 101 4.36 4.87 4.05
CA GLY A 101 4.43 5.35 5.42
C GLY A 101 3.78 6.73 5.61
N ARG A 102 3.97 7.66 4.66
CA ARG A 102 3.33 9.00 4.70
C ARG A 102 1.81 8.89 4.56
N SER A 103 1.32 8.09 3.63
CA SER A 103 -0.11 7.89 3.39
C SER A 103 -0.82 7.34 4.62
N LEU A 104 -0.22 6.34 5.27
CA LEU A 104 -0.79 5.75 6.49
C LEU A 104 -0.74 6.72 7.68
N ARG A 105 0.35 7.46 7.87
CA ARG A 105 0.45 8.45 8.94
C ARG A 105 -0.56 9.60 8.81
N ALA A 106 -1.01 9.93 7.61
CA ALA A 106 -2.03 10.95 7.40
C ALA A 106 -3.39 10.61 8.05
N VAL A 107 -3.64 9.33 8.27
CA VAL A 107 -4.91 8.81 8.84
C VAL A 107 -4.75 8.23 10.24
N VAL A 108 -3.63 8.50 10.92
CA VAL A 108 -3.35 8.01 12.28
C VAL A 108 -3.07 9.16 13.23
N ASP A 109 -3.84 9.24 14.32
CA ASP A 109 -3.53 10.08 15.47
C ASP A 109 -2.40 9.44 16.28
N ARG A 110 -1.17 9.91 16.08
CA ARG A 110 0.03 9.36 16.70
C ARG A 110 0.03 9.49 18.23
N LYS A 111 -0.67 10.50 18.79
CA LYS A 111 -0.80 10.66 20.25
C LYS A 111 -1.66 9.55 20.85
N ARG A 112 -2.75 9.16 20.15
CA ARG A 112 -3.58 8.02 20.59
C ARG A 112 -2.87 6.69 20.44
N LEU A 113 -1.95 6.56 19.47
CA LEU A 113 -1.11 5.37 19.30
C LEU A 113 -0.13 5.20 20.47
N GLY A 114 0.28 6.30 21.11
CA GLY A 114 1.14 6.25 22.30
C GLY A 114 2.55 5.76 22.00
N ASN A 115 3.17 5.07 22.97
CA ASN A 115 4.57 4.63 22.86
C ASN A 115 4.70 3.30 22.10
N PHE A 116 4.13 3.23 20.90
CA PHE A 116 4.21 2.07 20.00
C PHE A 116 4.67 2.46 18.60
N THR A 117 5.35 1.53 17.95
CA THR A 117 5.64 1.60 16.52
C THR A 117 4.91 0.47 15.80
N ILE A 118 4.24 0.79 14.69
CA ILE A 118 3.67 -0.21 13.79
C ILE A 118 4.50 -0.22 12.51
N HIS A 119 5.11 -1.36 12.21
CA HIS A 119 5.86 -1.62 11.00
C HIS A 119 4.95 -2.30 9.97
N LEU A 120 4.82 -1.68 8.80
CA LEU A 120 4.11 -2.27 7.67
C LEU A 120 5.14 -2.81 6.69
N ASP A 121 5.05 -4.10 6.37
CA ASP A 121 5.87 -4.75 5.36
C ASP A 121 5.01 -5.10 4.16
N CYS A 122 5.39 -4.61 2.97
CA CYS A 122 4.66 -4.79 1.73
C CYS A 122 5.53 -5.56 0.73
N ASP A 123 5.27 -6.85 0.60
CA ASP A 123 5.98 -7.74 -0.31
C ASP A 123 5.15 -7.99 -1.57
N VAL A 124 5.63 -7.52 -2.70
CA VAL A 124 4.99 -7.75 -4.00
C VAL A 124 5.28 -9.17 -4.46
N LEU A 125 4.25 -10.00 -4.50
CA LEU A 125 4.31 -11.39 -4.96
C LEU A 125 4.19 -11.48 -6.48
N GLN A 126 3.34 -10.62 -7.07
CA GLN A 126 3.13 -10.50 -8.51
C GLN A 126 2.82 -9.04 -8.85
N ALA A 127 3.49 -8.50 -9.87
CA ALA A 127 3.35 -7.12 -10.31
C ALA A 127 2.74 -7.06 -11.71
N ASP A 128 1.63 -6.33 -11.82
CA ASP A 128 0.95 -6.01 -13.07
C ASP A 128 0.40 -4.58 -13.03
N GLY A 129 1.28 -3.58 -12.84
CA GLY A 129 0.91 -2.19 -12.64
C GLY A 129 0.32 -1.90 -11.25
N GLY A 130 0.41 -0.66 -10.78
CA GLY A 130 -0.23 -0.19 -9.55
C GLY A 130 0.28 -0.80 -8.24
N THR A 131 1.51 -1.34 -8.17
CA THR A 131 2.04 -1.99 -6.96
C THR A 131 2.11 -1.04 -5.75
N ARG A 132 2.40 0.26 -5.97
CA ARG A 132 2.36 1.30 -4.92
C ARG A 132 0.95 1.43 -4.33
N CYS A 133 -0.05 1.50 -5.20
CA CYS A 133 -1.45 1.68 -4.83
C CYS A 133 -2.00 0.46 -4.08
N ALA A 134 -1.71 -0.74 -4.58
CA ALA A 134 -2.06 -1.99 -3.91
C ALA A 134 -1.40 -2.08 -2.51
N SER A 135 -0.12 -1.68 -2.40
CA SER A 135 0.59 -1.66 -1.12
C SER A 135 -0.02 -0.67 -0.13
N ILE A 136 -0.35 0.56 -0.54
CA ILE A 136 -0.99 1.55 0.34
C ILE A 136 -2.34 1.05 0.84
N THR A 137 -3.17 0.55 -0.08
CA THR A 137 -4.53 0.11 0.22
C THR A 137 -4.53 -1.16 1.09
N GLY A 138 -3.68 -2.15 0.75
CA GLY A 138 -3.53 -3.37 1.55
C GLY A 138 -2.90 -3.12 2.92
N ALA A 139 -1.89 -2.25 2.99
CA ALA A 139 -1.25 -1.88 4.25
C ALA A 139 -2.21 -1.14 5.19
N TRP A 140 -3.16 -0.34 4.66
CA TRP A 140 -4.19 0.27 5.51
C TRP A 140 -5.09 -0.79 6.16
N VAL A 141 -5.49 -1.84 5.42
CA VAL A 141 -6.29 -2.94 5.98
C VAL A 141 -5.50 -3.71 7.04
N ALA A 142 -4.21 -4.01 6.79
CA ALA A 142 -3.34 -4.65 7.78
C ALA A 142 -3.14 -3.77 9.03
N LEU A 143 -2.93 -2.46 8.85
CA LEU A 143 -2.86 -1.49 9.95
C LEU A 143 -4.14 -1.47 10.77
N ARG A 144 -5.32 -1.50 10.14
CA ARG A 144 -6.61 -1.55 10.84
C ARG A 144 -6.73 -2.81 11.69
N ASP A 145 -6.31 -3.96 11.16
CA ASP A 145 -6.33 -5.22 11.90
C ASP A 145 -5.40 -5.18 13.12
N ALA A 146 -4.18 -4.68 12.94
CA ALA A 146 -3.21 -4.53 14.04
C ALA A 146 -3.73 -3.58 15.13
N VAL A 147 -4.36 -2.47 14.76
CA VAL A 147 -4.95 -1.53 15.72
C VAL A 147 -6.14 -2.16 16.44
N ASN A 148 -6.99 -2.95 15.78
CA ASN A 148 -8.06 -3.69 16.43
C ASN A 148 -7.49 -4.66 17.47
N TRP A 149 -6.44 -5.41 17.11
CA TRP A 149 -5.74 -6.29 18.04
C TRP A 149 -5.17 -5.51 19.24
N MET A 150 -4.58 -4.33 19.05
CA MET A 150 -4.07 -3.48 20.14
C MET A 150 -5.20 -3.05 21.10
N LEU A 151 -6.36 -2.68 20.57
CA LEU A 151 -7.55 -2.32 21.35
C LEU A 151 -8.07 -3.51 22.17
N GLU A 152 -8.18 -4.66 21.53
CA GLU A 152 -8.63 -5.93 22.19
C GLU A 152 -7.67 -6.36 23.33
N LYS A 153 -6.36 -6.13 23.15
CA LYS A 153 -5.35 -6.39 24.18
C LYS A 153 -5.23 -5.31 25.25
N GLY A 154 -5.97 -4.20 25.11
CA GLY A 154 -5.90 -3.07 26.04
C GLY A 154 -4.57 -2.30 26.00
N LEU A 155 -3.79 -2.44 24.92
CA LEU A 155 -2.51 -1.73 24.76
C LEU A 155 -2.71 -0.26 24.48
N ILE A 156 -3.81 0.12 23.85
CA ILE A 156 -4.24 1.50 23.61
C ILE A 156 -5.69 1.68 24.05
N ALA A 157 -6.00 2.85 24.59
CA ALA A 157 -7.34 3.12 25.16
C ALA A 157 -8.35 3.66 24.13
N LYS A 158 -7.88 4.25 23.05
CA LYS A 158 -8.71 4.90 22.02
C LYS A 158 -8.17 4.55 20.64
N ASP A 159 -9.09 4.39 19.69
CA ASP A 159 -8.74 4.17 18.29
C ASP A 159 -7.91 5.33 17.73
N PRO A 160 -6.67 5.08 17.27
CA PRO A 160 -5.83 6.08 16.63
C PRO A 160 -6.17 6.32 15.16
N ILE A 161 -6.90 5.42 14.49
CA ILE A 161 -7.25 5.61 13.07
C ILE A 161 -8.35 6.65 12.94
N THR A 162 -8.09 7.68 12.16
CA THR A 162 -8.98 8.83 11.97
C THR A 162 -9.76 8.80 10.68
N ALA A 163 -9.28 8.07 9.68
CA ALA A 163 -9.90 7.94 8.36
C ALA A 163 -9.44 6.66 7.67
N GLN A 164 -10.10 6.30 6.58
CA GLN A 164 -9.60 5.32 5.62
C GLN A 164 -8.64 5.99 4.64
N VAL A 165 -7.73 5.23 4.05
CA VAL A 165 -6.90 5.65 2.93
C VAL A 165 -6.84 4.56 1.87
N SER A 166 -6.94 4.95 0.62
CA SER A 166 -6.78 4.07 -0.54
C SER A 166 -6.00 4.79 -1.63
N ALA A 167 -5.49 4.03 -2.59
CA ALA A 167 -4.75 4.57 -3.71
C ALA A 167 -5.11 3.87 -5.02
N VAL A 168 -5.02 4.62 -6.12
CA VAL A 168 -5.21 4.10 -7.47
C VAL A 168 -4.19 4.75 -8.42
N ALA A 169 -3.67 3.97 -9.37
CA ALA A 169 -2.84 4.50 -10.45
C ALA A 169 -3.75 5.07 -11.55
N VAL A 170 -3.41 6.25 -12.06
CA VAL A 170 -4.12 6.93 -13.16
C VAL A 170 -3.06 7.39 -14.16
N GLY A 171 -3.35 7.30 -15.45
CA GLY A 171 -2.42 7.78 -16.48
C GLY A 171 -3.12 8.14 -17.76
N MET A 172 -2.35 8.73 -18.67
CA MET A 172 -2.79 9.04 -20.01
C MET A 172 -2.15 8.04 -20.99
N VAL A 173 -2.97 7.32 -21.70
CA VAL A 173 -2.57 6.31 -22.68
C VAL A 173 -3.29 6.60 -23.99
N ASP A 174 -2.53 6.82 -25.06
CA ASP A 174 -3.08 7.16 -26.40
C ASP A 174 -4.04 8.37 -26.36
N GLY A 175 -3.72 9.38 -25.54
CA GLY A 175 -4.54 10.59 -25.39
C GLY A 175 -5.80 10.44 -24.55
N GLU A 176 -6.00 9.28 -23.90
CA GLU A 176 -7.15 8.96 -23.05
C GLU A 176 -6.73 8.77 -21.59
N VAL A 177 -7.46 9.39 -20.65
CA VAL A 177 -7.23 9.19 -19.22
C VAL A 177 -7.80 7.84 -18.81
N ARG A 178 -6.97 7.00 -18.19
CA ARG A 178 -7.36 5.66 -17.69
C ARG A 178 -7.10 5.52 -16.20
N VAL A 179 -8.04 4.89 -15.52
CA VAL A 179 -7.96 4.57 -14.09
C VAL A 179 -7.46 3.14 -13.92
N ASP A 180 -6.60 2.92 -12.92
CA ASP A 180 -6.05 1.60 -12.56
C ASP A 180 -5.34 0.94 -13.73
N LEU A 181 -4.18 1.51 -14.11
CA LEU A 181 -3.35 1.01 -15.19
C LEU A 181 -2.81 -0.39 -14.88
N ASN A 182 -2.94 -1.32 -15.84
CA ASN A 182 -2.16 -2.55 -15.84
C ASN A 182 -0.72 -2.29 -16.31
N TYR A 183 0.16 -3.30 -16.28
CA TYR A 183 1.57 -3.12 -16.62
C TYR A 183 1.80 -2.62 -18.05
N ILE A 184 1.00 -3.10 -19.01
CA ILE A 184 1.15 -2.70 -20.41
C ILE A 184 0.83 -1.22 -20.57
N GLU A 185 -0.25 -0.76 -19.97
CA GLU A 185 -0.68 0.64 -20.01
C GLU A 185 0.29 1.56 -19.25
N ASP A 186 0.70 1.15 -18.03
CA ASP A 186 1.67 1.88 -17.21
C ASP A 186 3.00 2.08 -17.95
N SER A 187 3.49 1.03 -18.62
CA SER A 187 4.77 1.05 -19.34
C SER A 187 4.75 1.85 -20.65
N THR A 188 3.57 2.13 -21.21
CA THR A 188 3.37 2.86 -22.47
C THR A 188 2.67 4.20 -22.29
N SER A 189 2.31 4.57 -21.05
CA SER A 189 1.62 5.83 -20.78
C SER A 189 2.51 7.05 -21.07
N ASP A 190 1.89 8.11 -21.60
CA ASP A 190 2.55 9.41 -21.78
C ASP A 190 2.88 10.05 -20.43
N THR A 191 2.02 9.82 -19.43
CA THR A 191 2.20 10.26 -18.04
C THR A 191 1.37 9.36 -17.13
N ASP A 192 1.87 9.14 -15.91
CA ASP A 192 1.15 8.43 -14.86
C ASP A 192 1.25 9.17 -13.52
N MET A 193 0.29 8.90 -12.65
CA MET A 193 0.29 9.36 -11.27
C MET A 193 -0.32 8.32 -10.33
N ASN A 194 0.09 8.36 -9.07
CA ASN A 194 -0.53 7.58 -8.01
C ASN A 194 -1.39 8.51 -7.16
N VAL A 195 -2.70 8.38 -7.27
CA VAL A 195 -3.68 9.18 -6.53
C VAL A 195 -3.94 8.50 -5.21
N VAL A 196 -3.64 9.19 -4.09
CA VAL A 196 -3.88 8.71 -2.73
C VAL A 196 -4.93 9.60 -2.09
N MET A 197 -6.03 9.01 -1.65
CA MET A 197 -7.15 9.74 -1.07
C MET A 197 -7.54 9.16 0.29
N THR A 198 -8.04 10.03 1.17
CA THR A 198 -8.63 9.63 2.45
C THR A 198 -10.14 9.74 2.40
N SER A 199 -10.84 9.04 3.30
CA SER A 199 -12.30 9.17 3.46
C SER A 199 -12.74 10.47 4.14
N LYS A 200 -11.79 11.31 4.54
CA LYS A 200 -12.01 12.69 4.98
C LYS A 200 -11.47 13.60 3.89
N GLU A 201 -12.32 14.41 3.36
CA GLU A 201 -11.97 15.53 2.51
C GLU A 201 -11.37 16.68 3.31
#